data_5dd187f6deed3d51cc5a3653ac0ea156
#
_entry.id   5dd187f6deed3d51cc5a3653ac0ea156
#
_cell.length_a   1.000
_cell.length_b   1.000
_cell.length_c   1.000
_cell.angle_alpha   90.00
_cell.angle_beta   90.00
_cell.angle_gamma   90.00
#
_symmetry.space_group_name_H-M   'P 1'
#
loop_
_entity.id
_entity.type
_entity.pdbx_description
1 polymer ?
#
loop_
_entity_poly.entity_id
_entity_poly.type
_entity_poly.pdbx_seq_one_letter_code
_entity_poly.pdbx_strand_id
1 'polypeptide(L)'
;MIMKQYTRVYAPIDLDAIRFNMESMKRNLAPGTGILGVVKADGYGHGAVPAAIAMEPYVDGYAAATLEEALMLRRHGISKRILILGVTHKSQYREMLDADIRPTIFTMEQALPLSQLAEARGVTAAVHLALDTGMSRIGMTPDEKGADLAAEIAGLPGIYVEGLFTHFARADELDKTSTEEQLERYLHFTELLKERGVEIPIKHCANSAAIIDLPHMGFDMVRAGISVYGLYPSDEVDRSRVPLKPAMGLKSFVTYVKEILPGQAVSYGGTFVADHLMKVATIPVGYGDGYPRSLSGTGYVLIFGKKAPILGRVCMDQFMVDVTGIPGVKEETPVTLIGSDQGEEITVEELAELCGG
;
A
#
# COMPACT_ATOMS: atom_id res chain seq x y z
N MET A 1 14.61 26.34 -0.02
CA MET A 1 13.93 25.28 -0.78
C MET A 1 12.97 25.95 -1.74
N ILE A 2 13.22 25.87 -3.05
CA ILE A 2 12.30 26.44 -4.05
C ILE A 2 11.06 25.53 -4.03
N MET A 3 9.94 26.01 -3.50
CA MET A 3 8.68 25.29 -3.60
C MET A 3 8.35 25.12 -5.09
N LYS A 4 8.26 23.85 -5.53
CA LYS A 4 7.82 23.54 -6.90
C LYS A 4 6.40 24.09 -7.04
N GLN A 5 6.19 25.04 -7.93
CA GLN A 5 4.85 25.58 -8.16
C GLN A 5 4.07 24.55 -8.97
N TYR A 6 3.07 23.95 -8.35
CA TYR A 6 2.14 23.03 -9.03
C TYR A 6 1.08 23.86 -9.75
N THR A 7 0.92 23.61 -11.04
CA THR A 7 0.05 24.41 -11.91
C THR A 7 -1.27 23.72 -12.25
N ARG A 8 -1.49 22.49 -11.76
CA ARG A 8 -2.65 21.68 -12.12
C ARG A 8 -3.17 20.86 -10.94
N VAL A 9 -2.63 19.68 -10.71
CA VAL A 9 -2.99 18.76 -9.64
C VAL A 9 -1.73 18.29 -8.92
N TYR A 10 -1.82 18.08 -7.61
CA TYR A 10 -0.73 17.52 -6.81
C TYR A 10 -1.25 16.74 -5.61
N ALA A 11 -0.50 15.72 -5.21
CA ALA A 11 -0.74 14.94 -4.00
C ALA A 11 0.29 15.37 -2.94
N PRO A 12 -0.08 16.17 -1.93
CA PRO A 12 0.78 16.41 -0.77
C PRO A 12 0.84 15.14 0.07
N ILE A 13 2.07 14.75 0.45
CA ILE A 13 2.32 13.60 1.32
C ILE A 13 2.85 14.09 2.66
N ASP A 14 2.15 13.74 3.74
CA ASP A 14 2.52 14.05 5.11
C ASP A 14 3.41 12.93 5.68
N LEU A 15 4.73 13.18 5.69
CA LEU A 15 5.69 12.23 6.25
C LEU A 15 5.62 12.13 7.78
N ASP A 16 5.10 13.13 8.47
CA ASP A 16 4.90 13.07 9.93
C ASP A 16 3.69 12.20 10.28
N ALA A 17 2.66 12.16 9.41
CA ALA A 17 1.58 11.19 9.51
C ALA A 17 2.12 9.75 9.37
N ILE A 18 3.02 9.49 8.41
CA ILE A 18 3.68 8.17 8.26
C ILE A 18 4.45 7.80 9.54
N ARG A 19 5.23 8.71 10.12
CA ARG A 19 5.95 8.48 11.40
C ARG A 19 4.99 8.18 12.53
N PHE A 20 3.92 8.96 12.66
CA PHE A 20 2.88 8.75 13.67
C PHE A 20 2.24 7.36 13.53
N ASN A 21 1.90 6.95 12.33
CA ASN A 21 1.28 5.65 12.06
C ASN A 21 2.23 4.49 12.42
N MET A 22 3.52 4.61 12.06
CA MET A 22 4.53 3.62 12.43
C MET A 22 4.70 3.51 13.93
N GLU A 23 4.76 4.62 14.65
CA GLU A 23 4.85 4.64 16.11
C GLU A 23 3.60 4.04 16.75
N SER A 24 2.42 4.35 16.23
CA SER A 24 1.14 3.82 16.70
C SER A 24 1.08 2.29 16.56
N MET A 25 1.46 1.75 15.39
CA MET A 25 1.54 0.31 15.18
C MET A 25 2.59 -0.35 16.10
N LYS A 26 3.78 0.26 16.22
CA LYS A 26 4.85 -0.29 17.06
C LYS A 26 4.45 -0.42 18.53
N ARG A 27 3.66 0.52 19.05
CA ARG A 27 3.14 0.46 20.43
C ARG A 27 2.18 -0.70 20.68
N ASN A 28 1.49 -1.18 19.65
CA ASN A 28 0.56 -2.31 19.73
C ASN A 28 1.23 -3.69 19.62
N LEU A 29 2.51 -3.73 19.25
CA LEU A 29 3.28 -4.98 19.10
C LEU A 29 3.97 -5.38 20.39
N ALA A 30 4.25 -6.67 20.54
CA ALA A 30 5.08 -7.19 21.61
C ALA A 30 6.50 -6.61 21.54
N PRO A 31 7.16 -6.34 22.67
CA PRO A 31 8.56 -5.93 22.70
C PRO A 31 9.46 -6.93 21.94
N GLY A 32 10.29 -6.43 21.05
CA GLY A 32 11.20 -7.26 20.24
C GLY A 32 10.65 -7.69 18.89
N THR A 33 9.34 -7.56 18.64
CA THR A 33 8.79 -7.81 17.30
C THR A 33 9.31 -6.79 16.29
N GLY A 34 9.99 -7.27 15.24
CA GLY A 34 10.49 -6.46 14.14
C GLY A 34 9.38 -6.02 13.18
N ILE A 35 9.66 -4.99 12.37
CA ILE A 35 8.71 -4.48 11.37
C ILE A 35 9.37 -4.42 10.00
N LEU A 36 8.72 -5.03 8.99
CA LEU A 36 8.97 -4.75 7.57
C LEU A 36 8.01 -3.65 7.11
N GLY A 37 8.56 -2.50 6.72
CA GLY A 37 7.79 -1.44 6.07
C GLY A 37 7.51 -1.78 4.60
N VAL A 38 6.24 -1.94 4.23
CA VAL A 38 5.87 -2.32 2.86
C VAL A 38 5.75 -1.07 1.99
N VAL A 39 6.63 -0.96 0.99
CA VAL A 39 6.76 0.24 0.12
C VAL A 39 6.55 -0.07 -1.36
N LYS A 40 5.95 -1.22 -1.69
CA LYS A 40 5.60 -1.61 -3.06
C LYS A 40 4.66 -0.60 -3.73
N ALA A 41 4.56 -0.64 -5.06
CA ALA A 41 3.74 0.26 -5.86
C ALA A 41 4.01 1.75 -5.51
N ASP A 42 5.32 2.12 -5.51
CA ASP A 42 5.80 3.45 -5.12
C ASP A 42 5.25 3.93 -3.76
N GLY A 43 5.34 3.05 -2.74
CA GLY A 43 4.79 3.35 -1.42
C GLY A 43 3.28 3.56 -1.44
N TYR A 44 2.55 2.68 -2.14
CA TYR A 44 1.09 2.83 -2.35
C TYR A 44 0.74 4.20 -2.96
N GLY A 45 1.58 4.71 -3.86
CA GLY A 45 1.43 6.03 -4.50
C GLY A 45 1.94 7.21 -3.67
N HIS A 46 2.50 6.97 -2.48
CA HIS A 46 3.00 8.04 -1.60
C HIS A 46 4.46 8.42 -1.86
N GLY A 47 5.13 7.71 -2.78
CA GLY A 47 6.57 7.83 -2.99
C GLY A 47 7.36 6.88 -2.08
N ALA A 48 7.88 5.78 -2.64
CA ALA A 48 8.55 4.72 -1.88
C ALA A 48 9.78 5.22 -1.11
N VAL A 49 10.62 6.03 -1.73
CA VAL A 49 11.87 6.52 -1.12
C VAL A 49 11.62 7.45 0.06
N PRO A 50 10.84 8.56 -0.07
CA PRO A 50 10.56 9.42 1.08
C PRO A 50 9.81 8.69 2.20
N ALA A 51 8.87 7.79 1.87
CA ALA A 51 8.19 6.96 2.85
C ALA A 51 9.17 6.03 3.58
N ALA A 52 10.06 5.34 2.87
CA ALA A 52 11.08 4.48 3.46
C ALA A 52 11.99 5.26 4.42
N ILE A 53 12.46 6.46 4.04
CA ILE A 53 13.27 7.31 4.91
C ILE A 53 12.49 7.73 6.17
N ALA A 54 11.20 8.04 6.03
CA ALA A 54 10.36 8.41 7.18
C ALA A 54 10.15 7.23 8.15
N MET A 55 10.08 5.99 7.63
CA MET A 55 9.92 4.76 8.41
C MET A 55 11.23 4.26 9.04
N GLU A 56 12.40 4.73 8.58
CA GLU A 56 13.72 4.17 8.94
C GLU A 56 13.92 3.92 10.45
N PRO A 57 13.50 4.80 11.39
CA PRO A 57 13.69 4.59 12.83
C PRO A 57 12.82 3.46 13.41
N TYR A 58 11.82 2.99 12.69
CA TYR A 58 10.79 2.08 13.19
C TYR A 58 10.89 0.67 12.63
N VAL A 59 11.60 0.49 11.51
CA VAL A 59 11.61 -0.77 10.74
C VAL A 59 12.95 -1.50 10.87
N ASP A 60 12.91 -2.83 10.73
CA ASP A 60 14.08 -3.70 10.61
C ASP A 60 14.43 -4.00 9.15
N GLY A 61 13.54 -3.64 8.25
CA GLY A 61 13.69 -3.80 6.82
C GLY A 61 12.48 -3.30 6.04
N TYR A 62 12.50 -3.53 4.75
CA TYR A 62 11.46 -3.10 3.83
C TYR A 62 10.96 -4.28 3.01
N ALA A 63 9.75 -4.15 2.45
CA ALA A 63 9.22 -5.12 1.51
C ALA A 63 8.72 -4.42 0.25
N ALA A 64 9.17 -4.94 -0.90
CA ALA A 64 8.83 -4.49 -2.25
C ALA A 64 8.09 -5.60 -3.01
N ALA A 65 7.52 -5.29 -4.17
CA ALA A 65 6.89 -6.30 -5.02
C ALA A 65 7.87 -6.81 -6.10
N THR A 66 8.77 -5.97 -6.58
CA THR A 66 9.69 -6.28 -7.68
C THR A 66 11.15 -5.91 -7.36
N LEU A 67 12.07 -6.42 -8.18
CA LEU A 67 13.49 -6.07 -8.05
C LEU A 67 13.74 -4.59 -8.36
N GLU A 68 13.04 -4.03 -9.34
CA GLU A 68 13.18 -2.62 -9.73
C GLU A 68 12.84 -1.69 -8.58
N GLU A 69 11.77 -1.96 -7.84
CA GLU A 69 11.39 -1.22 -6.63
C GLU A 69 12.48 -1.34 -5.55
N ALA A 70 12.97 -2.55 -5.31
CA ALA A 70 14.02 -2.80 -4.32
C ALA A 70 15.34 -2.08 -4.69
N LEU A 71 15.73 -2.11 -5.95
CA LEU A 71 16.92 -1.41 -6.47
C LEU A 71 16.78 0.10 -6.37
N MET A 72 15.58 0.64 -6.58
CA MET A 72 15.31 2.06 -6.39
C MET A 72 15.63 2.48 -4.94
N LEU A 73 15.20 1.70 -3.96
CA LEU A 73 15.52 1.95 -2.55
C LEU A 73 17.04 1.91 -2.30
N ARG A 74 17.74 0.89 -2.84
CA ARG A 74 19.22 0.78 -2.72
C ARG A 74 19.94 1.98 -3.31
N ARG A 75 19.53 2.44 -4.51
CA ARG A 75 20.12 3.62 -5.17
C ARG A 75 19.95 4.91 -4.36
N HIS A 76 18.96 4.97 -3.47
CA HIS A 76 18.73 6.10 -2.58
C HIS A 76 19.28 5.88 -1.15
N GLY A 77 20.20 4.92 -0.97
CA GLY A 77 20.94 4.74 0.27
C GLY A 77 20.24 3.93 1.37
N ILE A 78 19.12 3.27 1.06
CA ILE A 78 18.48 2.35 2.01
C ILE A 78 19.35 1.10 2.15
N SER A 79 19.93 0.89 3.34
CA SER A 79 20.85 -0.21 3.63
C SER A 79 20.22 -1.40 4.35
N LYS A 80 19.11 -1.20 5.05
CA LYS A 80 18.38 -2.27 5.74
C LYS A 80 17.95 -3.36 4.77
N ARG A 81 17.62 -4.56 5.31
CA ARG A 81 17.15 -5.67 4.47
C ARG A 81 15.96 -5.27 3.61
N ILE A 82 15.89 -5.80 2.40
CA ILE A 82 14.74 -5.61 1.50
C ILE A 82 14.28 -7.00 1.06
N LEU A 83 13.01 -7.30 1.30
CA LEU A 83 12.36 -8.54 0.86
C LEU A 83 11.46 -8.26 -0.35
N ILE A 84 11.64 -9.03 -1.42
CA ILE A 84 10.69 -9.05 -2.53
C ILE A 84 9.58 -10.03 -2.19
N LEU A 85 8.34 -9.54 -2.04
CA LEU A 85 7.18 -10.36 -1.68
C LEU A 85 6.62 -11.18 -2.85
N GLY A 86 6.95 -10.80 -4.07
CA GLY A 86 6.55 -11.49 -5.31
C GLY A 86 7.62 -12.45 -5.81
N VAL A 87 7.37 -13.00 -7.00
CA VAL A 87 8.34 -13.87 -7.69
C VAL A 87 9.38 -13.02 -8.41
N THR A 88 10.66 -13.33 -8.18
CA THR A 88 11.77 -12.74 -8.93
C THR A 88 12.15 -13.67 -10.09
N HIS A 89 12.19 -13.14 -11.32
CA HIS A 89 12.58 -13.95 -12.48
C HIS A 89 14.08 -14.29 -12.42
N LYS A 90 14.44 -15.51 -12.82
CA LYS A 90 15.82 -16.02 -12.75
C LYS A 90 16.88 -15.15 -13.46
N SER A 91 16.49 -14.41 -14.51
CA SER A 91 17.42 -13.47 -15.19
C SER A 91 17.86 -12.29 -14.31
N GLN A 92 17.14 -12.03 -13.23
CA GLN A 92 17.38 -10.93 -12.29
C GLN A 92 18.22 -11.35 -11.06
N TYR A 93 18.47 -12.65 -10.88
CA TYR A 93 19.15 -13.15 -9.68
C TYR A 93 20.54 -12.55 -9.47
N ARG A 94 21.27 -12.29 -10.55
CA ARG A 94 22.59 -11.67 -10.46
C ARG A 94 22.52 -10.28 -9.82
N GLU A 95 21.69 -9.41 -10.35
CA GLU A 95 21.53 -8.04 -9.87
C GLU A 95 20.93 -8.01 -8.46
N MET A 96 20.04 -8.93 -8.17
CA MET A 96 19.44 -9.12 -6.83
C MET A 96 20.50 -9.50 -5.78
N LEU A 97 21.41 -10.46 -6.09
CA LEU A 97 22.52 -10.84 -5.22
C LEU A 97 23.51 -9.71 -5.02
N ASP A 98 23.86 -8.97 -6.11
CA ASP A 98 24.75 -7.83 -6.05
C ASP A 98 24.23 -6.71 -5.14
N ALA A 99 22.93 -6.58 -5.05
CA ALA A 99 22.26 -5.56 -4.24
C ALA A 99 21.86 -6.04 -2.83
N ASP A 100 22.20 -7.27 -2.44
CA ASP A 100 21.81 -7.87 -1.15
C ASP A 100 20.31 -7.77 -0.88
N ILE A 101 19.49 -8.25 -1.86
CA ILE A 101 18.03 -8.26 -1.78
C ILE A 101 17.54 -9.70 -1.59
N ARG A 102 16.59 -9.89 -0.67
CA ARG A 102 16.01 -11.18 -0.31
C ARG A 102 14.86 -11.53 -1.27
N PRO A 103 14.95 -12.63 -2.03
CA PRO A 103 13.80 -13.13 -2.79
C PRO A 103 12.87 -13.96 -1.93
N THR A 104 11.64 -14.06 -2.40
CA THR A 104 10.67 -15.07 -1.95
C THR A 104 10.84 -16.34 -2.78
N ILE A 105 11.03 -17.48 -2.12
CA ILE A 105 11.25 -18.79 -2.75
C ILE A 105 10.21 -19.78 -2.22
N PHE A 106 9.66 -20.60 -3.11
CA PHE A 106 8.68 -21.65 -2.74
C PHE A 106 8.65 -22.83 -3.73
N THR A 107 9.57 -22.88 -4.70
CA THR A 107 9.75 -24.02 -5.60
C THR A 107 11.23 -24.31 -5.82
N MET A 108 11.55 -25.56 -6.21
CA MET A 108 12.91 -25.98 -6.55
C MET A 108 13.41 -25.29 -7.83
N GLU A 109 12.50 -25.02 -8.80
CA GLU A 109 12.80 -24.30 -10.03
C GLU A 109 13.28 -22.85 -9.80
N GLN A 110 12.89 -22.26 -8.66
CA GLN A 110 13.42 -20.96 -8.21
C GLN A 110 14.74 -21.13 -7.44
N ALA A 111 14.78 -22.09 -6.52
CA ALA A 111 15.89 -22.26 -5.59
C ALA A 111 17.17 -22.75 -6.26
N LEU A 112 17.08 -23.76 -7.15
CA LEU A 112 18.25 -24.39 -7.74
C LEU A 112 19.09 -23.44 -8.61
N PRO A 113 18.53 -22.64 -9.53
CA PRO A 113 19.31 -21.67 -10.30
C PRO A 113 19.92 -20.57 -9.41
N LEU A 114 19.24 -20.18 -8.32
CA LEU A 114 19.76 -19.20 -7.37
C LEU A 114 20.96 -19.78 -6.59
N SER A 115 20.83 -21.00 -6.10
CA SER A 115 21.89 -21.74 -5.42
C SER A 115 23.14 -21.86 -6.30
N GLN A 116 23.00 -22.35 -7.55
CA GLN A 116 24.09 -22.49 -8.50
C GLN A 116 24.81 -21.15 -8.76
N LEU A 117 24.04 -20.06 -8.90
CA LEU A 117 24.62 -18.74 -9.10
C LEU A 117 25.35 -18.23 -7.84
N ALA A 118 24.77 -18.43 -6.66
CA ALA A 118 25.37 -18.02 -5.39
C ALA A 118 26.70 -18.77 -5.14
N GLU A 119 26.71 -20.10 -5.35
CA GLU A 119 27.89 -20.94 -5.23
C GLU A 119 28.98 -20.52 -6.22
N ALA A 120 28.65 -20.35 -7.50
CA ALA A 120 29.59 -19.91 -8.53
C ALA A 120 30.22 -18.55 -8.24
N ARG A 121 29.55 -17.72 -7.45
CA ARG A 121 30.03 -16.39 -7.04
C ARG A 121 30.68 -16.36 -5.66
N GLY A 122 30.64 -17.46 -4.92
CA GLY A 122 31.15 -17.53 -3.56
C GLY A 122 30.38 -16.65 -2.56
N VAL A 123 29.08 -16.45 -2.80
CA VAL A 123 28.19 -15.66 -1.91
C VAL A 123 27.05 -16.52 -1.37
N THR A 124 26.39 -16.03 -0.33
CA THR A 124 25.19 -16.67 0.22
C THR A 124 23.95 -15.85 -0.12
N ALA A 125 22.96 -16.47 -0.71
CA ALA A 125 21.65 -15.89 -0.96
C ALA A 125 20.76 -16.07 0.28
N ALA A 126 20.47 -15.02 1.00
CA ALA A 126 19.46 -15.02 2.04
C ALA A 126 18.06 -14.99 1.40
N VAL A 127 17.20 -15.95 1.74
CA VAL A 127 15.87 -16.11 1.13
C VAL A 127 14.79 -16.20 2.20
N HIS A 128 13.55 -15.78 1.86
CA HIS A 128 12.38 -16.09 2.65
C HIS A 128 11.51 -17.12 1.93
N LEU A 129 11.11 -18.17 2.64
CA LEU A 129 10.19 -19.17 2.13
C LEU A 129 8.75 -18.65 2.27
N ALA A 130 7.94 -18.83 1.22
CA ALA A 130 6.52 -18.53 1.27
C ALA A 130 5.71 -19.80 1.48
N LEU A 131 4.73 -19.73 2.37
CA LEU A 131 3.77 -20.80 2.66
C LEU A 131 2.37 -20.35 2.33
N ASP A 132 1.62 -21.15 1.58
CA ASP A 132 0.20 -20.91 1.31
C ASP A 132 -0.67 -21.63 2.34
N THR A 133 -1.11 -20.91 3.33
CA THR A 133 -2.00 -21.44 4.37
C THR A 133 -3.48 -21.20 4.09
N GLY A 134 -3.81 -20.54 2.95
CA GLY A 134 -5.20 -20.28 2.59
C GLY A 134 -5.44 -18.97 1.79
N MET A 135 -4.38 -18.25 1.40
CA MET A 135 -4.50 -17.10 0.49
C MET A 135 -4.64 -17.53 -0.98
N SER A 136 -4.15 -18.74 -1.33
CA SER A 136 -4.20 -19.33 -2.68
C SER A 136 -3.58 -18.47 -3.77
N ARG A 137 -2.46 -17.80 -3.44
CA ARG A 137 -1.77 -16.89 -4.37
C ARG A 137 -0.36 -17.35 -4.73
N ILE A 138 0.49 -17.60 -3.75
CA ILE A 138 1.85 -18.12 -3.87
C ILE A 138 2.20 -18.90 -2.59
N GLY A 139 3.15 -19.80 -2.67
CA GLY A 139 3.69 -20.51 -1.51
C GLY A 139 3.64 -22.03 -1.67
N MET A 140 4.40 -22.71 -0.82
CA MET A 140 4.35 -24.18 -0.65
C MET A 140 3.08 -24.56 0.08
N THR A 141 2.60 -25.80 -0.14
CA THR A 141 1.52 -26.37 0.64
C THR A 141 1.97 -26.61 2.09
N PRO A 142 1.12 -26.40 3.10
CA PRO A 142 1.47 -26.59 4.51
C PRO A 142 1.33 -28.06 4.95
N ASP A 143 2.02 -28.95 4.23
CA ASP A 143 1.98 -30.41 4.43
C ASP A 143 3.40 -31.00 4.42
N GLU A 144 3.49 -32.32 4.60
CA GLU A 144 4.74 -33.09 4.59
C GLU A 144 5.56 -32.85 3.31
N LYS A 145 4.90 -32.80 2.14
CA LYS A 145 5.58 -32.58 0.85
C LYS A 145 6.18 -31.17 0.75
N GLY A 146 5.43 -30.18 1.23
CA GLY A 146 5.94 -28.82 1.31
C GLY A 146 7.12 -28.70 2.27
N ALA A 147 7.08 -29.43 3.40
CA ALA A 147 8.17 -29.45 4.37
C ALA A 147 9.42 -30.17 3.82
N ASP A 148 9.23 -31.27 3.08
CA ASP A 148 10.33 -31.95 2.38
C ASP A 148 10.99 -31.01 1.37
N LEU A 149 10.19 -30.32 0.55
CA LEU A 149 10.68 -29.32 -0.41
C LEU A 149 11.46 -28.19 0.28
N ALA A 150 10.94 -27.67 1.39
CA ALA A 150 11.60 -26.61 2.15
C ALA A 150 12.93 -27.08 2.74
N ALA A 151 13.01 -28.33 3.24
CA ALA A 151 14.24 -28.94 3.73
C ALA A 151 15.27 -29.13 2.61
N GLU A 152 14.84 -29.62 1.45
CA GLU A 152 15.71 -29.72 0.27
C GLU A 152 16.26 -28.35 -0.14
N ILE A 153 15.43 -27.30 -0.18
CA ILE A 153 15.86 -25.93 -0.48
C ILE A 153 16.87 -25.43 0.56
N ALA A 154 16.62 -25.66 1.85
CA ALA A 154 17.51 -25.25 2.93
C ALA A 154 18.87 -25.97 2.88
N GLY A 155 18.94 -27.17 2.31
CA GLY A 155 20.15 -27.93 2.08
C GLY A 155 20.97 -27.55 0.86
N LEU A 156 20.48 -26.64 0.00
CA LEU A 156 21.20 -26.24 -1.21
C LEU A 156 22.43 -25.37 -0.89
N PRO A 157 23.57 -25.60 -1.57
CA PRO A 157 24.76 -24.77 -1.41
C PRO A 157 24.48 -23.30 -1.70
N GLY A 158 25.04 -22.40 -0.90
CA GLY A 158 24.88 -20.95 -1.11
C GLY A 158 23.47 -20.40 -0.83
N ILE A 159 22.54 -21.21 -0.31
CA ILE A 159 21.23 -20.75 0.17
C ILE A 159 21.24 -20.62 1.70
N TYR A 160 20.71 -19.53 2.22
CA TYR A 160 20.42 -19.33 3.63
C TYR A 160 18.95 -18.98 3.79
N VAL A 161 18.17 -19.88 4.40
CA VAL A 161 16.78 -19.61 4.69
C VAL A 161 16.69 -18.67 5.90
N GLU A 162 16.60 -17.37 5.63
CA GLU A 162 16.50 -16.31 6.65
C GLU A 162 15.09 -16.25 7.26
N GLY A 163 14.05 -16.52 6.48
CA GLY A 163 12.70 -16.38 6.98
C GLY A 163 11.66 -17.31 6.35
N LEU A 164 10.54 -17.44 7.04
CA LEU A 164 9.33 -18.12 6.58
C LEU A 164 8.12 -17.22 6.79
N PHE A 165 7.25 -17.11 5.80
CA PHE A 165 6.04 -16.32 5.93
C PHE A 165 4.82 -16.94 5.26
N THR A 166 3.67 -16.56 5.75
CA THR A 166 2.38 -16.68 5.07
C THR A 166 1.69 -15.33 4.98
N HIS A 167 0.52 -15.28 4.33
CA HIS A 167 -0.30 -14.07 4.27
C HIS A 167 -1.73 -14.39 4.66
N PHE A 168 -2.23 -13.73 5.69
CA PHE A 168 -3.61 -13.86 6.12
C PHE A 168 -4.55 -13.24 5.09
N ALA A 169 -5.56 -14.00 4.68
CA ALA A 169 -6.49 -13.60 3.64
C ALA A 169 -7.64 -12.74 4.18
N ARG A 170 -8.02 -12.96 5.45
CA ARG A 170 -9.25 -12.41 6.06
C ARG A 170 -9.00 -11.85 7.47
N ALA A 171 -7.79 -11.40 7.76
CA ALA A 171 -7.45 -10.87 9.09
C ALA A 171 -8.16 -9.55 9.41
N ASP A 172 -8.71 -8.87 8.42
CA ASP A 172 -9.46 -7.62 8.51
C ASP A 172 -10.96 -7.81 8.74
N GLU A 173 -11.49 -9.05 8.70
CA GLU A 173 -12.87 -9.37 9.01
C GLU A 173 -13.08 -9.54 10.52
N LEU A 174 -14.31 -9.33 11.03
CA LEU A 174 -14.68 -9.57 12.43
C LEU A 174 -14.51 -11.04 12.83
N ASP A 175 -14.92 -11.95 11.95
CA ASP A 175 -14.73 -13.39 12.15
C ASP A 175 -13.28 -13.79 11.87
N LYS A 176 -12.55 -14.11 12.93
CA LYS A 176 -11.13 -14.49 12.86
C LYS A 176 -10.90 -15.99 12.62
N THR A 177 -11.95 -16.82 12.52
CA THR A 177 -11.85 -18.27 12.35
C THR A 177 -10.92 -18.68 11.21
N SER A 178 -11.09 -18.09 10.03
CA SER A 178 -10.23 -18.37 8.87
C SER A 178 -8.75 -17.97 9.11
N THR A 179 -8.52 -16.90 9.84
CA THR A 179 -7.15 -16.43 10.18
C THR A 179 -6.50 -17.34 11.20
N GLU A 180 -7.26 -17.82 12.19
CA GLU A 180 -6.79 -18.80 13.19
C GLU A 180 -6.44 -20.13 12.53
N GLU A 181 -7.28 -20.65 11.64
CA GLU A 181 -6.98 -21.84 10.85
C GLU A 181 -5.72 -21.68 9.97
N GLN A 182 -5.51 -20.52 9.38
CA GLN A 182 -4.28 -20.22 8.64
C GLN A 182 -3.06 -20.25 9.56
N LEU A 183 -3.20 -19.71 10.77
CA LEU A 183 -2.15 -19.73 11.79
C LEU A 183 -1.84 -21.17 12.24
N GLU A 184 -2.85 -21.99 12.50
CA GLU A 184 -2.67 -23.41 12.89
C GLU A 184 -1.87 -24.17 11.83
N ARG A 185 -2.23 -24.02 10.54
CA ARG A 185 -1.47 -24.61 9.42
C ARG A 185 -0.03 -24.12 9.37
N TYR A 186 0.19 -22.83 9.64
CA TYR A 186 1.53 -22.25 9.69
C TYR A 186 2.36 -22.83 10.82
N LEU A 187 1.81 -22.92 12.03
CA LEU A 187 2.49 -23.48 13.19
C LEU A 187 2.80 -24.96 13.00
N HIS A 188 1.84 -25.74 12.52
CA HIS A 188 2.06 -27.15 12.17
C HIS A 188 3.23 -27.30 11.19
N PHE A 189 3.28 -26.47 10.15
CA PHE A 189 4.39 -26.52 9.19
C PHE A 189 5.74 -26.18 9.83
N THR A 190 5.79 -25.23 10.78
CA THR A 190 7.04 -24.94 11.50
C THR A 190 7.54 -26.14 12.32
N GLU A 191 6.65 -26.96 12.90
CA GLU A 191 7.06 -28.19 13.57
C GLU A 191 7.56 -29.26 12.57
N LEU A 192 6.89 -29.41 11.42
CA LEU A 192 7.39 -30.32 10.35
C LEU A 192 8.78 -29.95 9.87
N LEU A 193 9.11 -28.65 9.77
CA LEU A 193 10.46 -28.18 9.43
C LEU A 193 11.47 -28.50 10.52
N LYS A 194 11.11 -28.31 11.77
CA LYS A 194 11.97 -28.62 12.92
C LYS A 194 12.29 -30.12 13.01
N GLU A 195 11.33 -31.01 12.73
CA GLU A 195 11.54 -32.43 12.63
C GLU A 195 12.56 -32.82 11.55
N ARG A 196 12.70 -32.00 10.50
CA ARG A 196 13.68 -32.12 9.41
C ARG A 196 15.00 -31.42 9.70
N GLY A 197 15.15 -30.88 10.91
CA GLY A 197 16.37 -30.13 11.30
C GLY A 197 16.50 -28.76 10.66
N VAL A 198 15.41 -28.19 10.14
CA VAL A 198 15.39 -26.85 9.55
C VAL A 198 14.88 -25.84 10.58
N GLU A 199 15.79 -24.97 11.03
CA GLU A 199 15.44 -23.86 11.91
C GLU A 199 15.29 -22.57 11.10
N ILE A 200 14.19 -21.85 11.30
CA ILE A 200 13.91 -20.58 10.62
C ILE A 200 14.06 -19.44 11.62
N PRO A 201 15.03 -18.53 11.43
CA PRO A 201 15.29 -17.42 12.34
C PRO A 201 14.15 -16.38 12.41
N ILE A 202 13.47 -16.11 11.27
CA ILE A 202 12.47 -15.07 11.18
C ILE A 202 11.13 -15.63 10.69
N LYS A 203 10.13 -15.65 11.56
CA LYS A 203 8.76 -16.05 11.26
C LYS A 203 7.87 -14.81 11.16
N HIS A 204 7.10 -14.67 10.09
CA HIS A 204 6.22 -13.51 9.94
C HIS A 204 4.93 -13.81 9.17
N CYS A 205 3.78 -13.59 9.83
CA CYS A 205 2.44 -13.82 9.27
C CYS A 205 1.64 -12.52 9.17
N ALA A 206 1.73 -11.67 10.20
CA ALA A 206 0.87 -10.51 10.39
C ALA A 206 1.04 -9.46 9.28
N ASN A 207 -0.08 -9.07 8.67
CA ASN A 207 -0.26 -7.90 7.82
C ASN A 207 -0.79 -6.72 8.67
N SER A 208 -1.20 -5.59 8.05
CA SER A 208 -1.73 -4.42 8.76
C SER A 208 -2.93 -4.74 9.65
N ALA A 209 -3.85 -5.59 9.19
CA ALA A 209 -5.02 -5.98 9.98
C ALA A 209 -4.62 -6.79 11.23
N ALA A 210 -3.74 -7.76 11.06
CA ALA A 210 -3.24 -8.54 12.20
C ALA A 210 -2.38 -7.71 13.16
N ILE A 211 -1.65 -6.69 12.68
CA ILE A 211 -0.97 -5.73 13.55
C ILE A 211 -1.97 -5.02 14.47
N ILE A 212 -3.15 -4.68 13.95
CA ILE A 212 -4.19 -3.97 14.71
C ILE A 212 -4.90 -4.92 15.68
N ASP A 213 -5.49 -6.01 15.17
CA ASP A 213 -6.42 -6.84 15.92
C ASP A 213 -5.79 -8.06 16.59
N LEU A 214 -4.69 -8.57 16.05
CA LEU A 214 -4.07 -9.84 16.43
C LEU A 214 -2.57 -9.69 16.73
N PRO A 215 -2.15 -8.74 17.59
CA PRO A 215 -0.73 -8.45 17.82
C PRO A 215 0.05 -9.65 18.36
N HIS A 216 -0.62 -10.63 18.98
CA HIS A 216 -0.02 -11.88 19.45
C HIS A 216 0.44 -12.81 18.30
N MET A 217 -0.02 -12.58 17.06
CA MET A 217 0.40 -13.30 15.86
C MET A 217 1.61 -12.64 15.15
N GLY A 218 2.28 -11.68 15.79
CA GLY A 218 3.40 -10.92 15.22
C GLY A 218 4.69 -11.74 15.05
N PHE A 219 4.88 -12.77 15.87
CA PHE A 219 6.12 -13.59 15.91
C PHE A 219 7.39 -12.72 15.95
N ASP A 220 8.40 -13.08 15.12
CA ASP A 220 9.67 -12.34 15.07
C ASP A 220 9.53 -11.02 14.30
N MET A 221 8.54 -10.92 13.38
CA MET A 221 8.39 -9.77 12.51
C MET A 221 6.97 -9.63 11.95
N VAL A 222 6.53 -8.40 11.70
CA VAL A 222 5.27 -8.07 11.02
C VAL A 222 5.50 -7.29 9.74
N ARG A 223 4.49 -7.25 8.86
CA ARG A 223 4.53 -6.49 7.60
C ARG A 223 3.51 -5.35 7.63
N ALA A 224 3.99 -4.16 7.96
CA ALA A 224 3.18 -2.94 7.97
C ALA A 224 2.97 -2.43 6.54
N GLY A 225 1.75 -2.55 6.04
CA GLY A 225 1.35 -2.15 4.67
C GLY A 225 0.45 -0.92 4.66
N ILE A 226 -0.82 -1.09 4.32
CA ILE A 226 -1.77 0.02 4.11
C ILE A 226 -1.86 0.97 5.31
N SER A 227 -1.75 0.46 6.53
CA SER A 227 -1.84 1.28 7.76
C SER A 227 -0.64 2.21 7.97
N VAL A 228 0.50 1.98 7.30
CA VAL A 228 1.61 2.95 7.26
C VAL A 228 1.13 4.29 6.69
N TYR A 229 0.26 4.21 5.70
CA TYR A 229 -0.24 5.35 4.93
C TYR A 229 -1.51 5.97 5.53
N GLY A 230 -1.93 5.46 6.70
CA GLY A 230 -3.02 6.03 7.50
C GLY A 230 -4.41 5.51 7.14
N LEU A 231 -4.49 4.39 6.43
CA LEU A 231 -5.74 3.76 6.05
C LEU A 231 -5.94 2.45 6.82
N TYR A 232 -7.17 2.20 7.25
CA TYR A 232 -7.56 0.94 7.86
C TYR A 232 -7.83 -0.12 6.78
N PRO A 233 -7.47 -1.40 7.02
CA PRO A 233 -7.69 -2.47 6.05
C PRO A 233 -9.16 -2.71 5.72
N SER A 234 -10.05 -2.50 6.67
CA SER A 234 -11.52 -2.55 6.53
C SER A 234 -12.19 -1.75 7.65
N ASP A 235 -13.52 -1.65 7.60
CA ASP A 235 -14.31 -1.02 8.66
C ASP A 235 -14.50 -1.93 9.88
N GLU A 236 -14.15 -3.21 9.77
CA GLU A 236 -14.33 -4.21 10.82
C GLU A 236 -13.15 -4.28 11.80
N VAL A 237 -12.00 -3.64 11.50
CA VAL A 237 -10.86 -3.60 12.42
C VAL A 237 -11.10 -2.62 13.58
N ASP A 238 -10.57 -2.95 14.75
CA ASP A 238 -10.67 -2.10 15.95
C ASP A 238 -9.76 -0.86 15.86
N ARG A 239 -10.28 0.23 15.31
CA ARG A 239 -9.57 1.50 15.12
C ARG A 239 -9.05 2.12 16.43
N SER A 240 -9.61 1.74 17.59
CA SER A 240 -9.20 2.27 18.88
C SER A 240 -7.83 1.78 19.34
N ARG A 241 -7.38 0.61 18.87
CA ARG A 241 -6.11 0.00 19.22
C ARG A 241 -4.91 0.70 18.59
N VAL A 242 -5.05 1.07 17.31
CA VAL A 242 -4.00 1.71 16.55
C VAL A 242 -4.58 2.93 15.85
N PRO A 243 -4.54 4.12 16.47
CA PRO A 243 -4.99 5.34 15.81
C PRO A 243 -4.07 5.67 14.64
N LEU A 244 -4.67 6.00 13.49
CA LEU A 244 -3.97 6.31 12.25
C LEU A 244 -4.30 7.72 11.76
N LYS A 245 -3.39 8.29 10.97
CA LYS A 245 -3.56 9.57 10.27
C LYS A 245 -3.34 9.37 8.78
N PRO A 246 -4.32 9.71 7.91
CA PRO A 246 -4.11 9.68 6.47
C PRO A 246 -2.91 10.53 6.06
N ALA A 247 -2.03 9.96 5.23
CA ALA A 247 -0.78 10.62 4.83
C ALA A 247 -0.88 11.33 3.48
N MET A 248 -1.91 11.06 2.67
CA MET A 248 -2.08 11.63 1.34
C MET A 248 -3.27 12.57 1.28
N GLY A 249 -3.07 13.72 0.67
CA GLY A 249 -4.14 14.57 0.16
C GLY A 249 -4.10 14.66 -1.36
N LEU A 250 -5.17 15.18 -1.97
CA LEU A 250 -5.20 15.51 -3.39
C LEU A 250 -5.77 16.92 -3.55
N LYS A 251 -5.00 17.80 -4.18
CA LYS A 251 -5.30 19.24 -4.29
C LYS A 251 -5.20 19.70 -5.73
N SER A 252 -5.98 20.74 -6.04
CA SER A 252 -5.99 21.40 -7.35
C SER A 252 -6.39 22.87 -7.19
N PHE A 253 -6.73 23.52 -8.31
CA PHE A 253 -7.15 24.92 -8.39
C PHE A 253 -8.30 25.06 -9.38
N VAL A 254 -9.10 26.10 -9.22
CA VAL A 254 -10.06 26.53 -10.23
C VAL A 254 -9.31 27.16 -11.41
N THR A 255 -9.56 26.71 -12.62
CA THR A 255 -8.96 27.28 -13.84
C THR A 255 -9.86 28.25 -14.59
N TYR A 256 -11.16 28.13 -14.42
CA TYR A 256 -12.14 28.97 -15.09
C TYR A 256 -13.46 29.02 -14.32
N VAL A 257 -14.11 30.15 -14.33
CA VAL A 257 -15.43 30.34 -13.74
C VAL A 257 -16.36 31.01 -14.75
N LYS A 258 -17.57 30.50 -14.91
CA LYS A 258 -18.61 31.08 -15.78
C LYS A 258 -20.00 30.91 -15.20
N GLU A 259 -20.93 31.70 -15.70
CA GLU A 259 -22.35 31.49 -15.51
C GLU A 259 -22.93 30.65 -16.64
N ILE A 260 -23.90 29.80 -16.32
CA ILE A 260 -24.70 29.03 -17.27
C ILE A 260 -26.19 29.32 -17.02
N LEU A 261 -26.95 29.42 -18.11
CA LEU A 261 -28.40 29.69 -18.06
C LEU A 261 -29.21 28.39 -17.91
N PRO A 262 -30.47 28.49 -17.42
CA PRO A 262 -31.37 27.34 -17.45
C PRO A 262 -31.48 26.72 -18.84
N GLY A 263 -31.47 25.37 -18.89
CA GLY A 263 -31.46 24.60 -20.13
C GLY A 263 -30.12 24.32 -20.75
N GLN A 264 -29.03 24.94 -20.26
CA GLN A 264 -27.67 24.61 -20.73
C GLN A 264 -27.17 23.31 -20.13
N ALA A 265 -26.63 22.43 -21.00
CA ALA A 265 -26.05 21.18 -20.62
C ALA A 265 -24.57 21.32 -20.24
N VAL A 266 -24.09 20.46 -19.31
CA VAL A 266 -22.69 20.42 -18.86
C VAL A 266 -22.06 19.08 -19.21
N SER A 267 -20.83 19.13 -19.76
CA SER A 267 -19.99 17.97 -20.04
C SER A 267 -20.52 17.02 -21.13
N TYR A 268 -19.77 15.95 -21.38
CA TYR A 268 -20.08 14.93 -22.39
C TYR A 268 -21.46 14.28 -22.17
N GLY A 269 -22.24 14.24 -23.25
CA GLY A 269 -23.56 13.63 -23.26
C GLY A 269 -24.64 14.45 -22.58
N GLY A 270 -24.33 15.66 -22.09
CA GLY A 270 -25.31 16.55 -21.47
C GLY A 270 -26.07 15.91 -20.32
N THR A 271 -25.42 15.05 -19.54
CA THR A 271 -26.04 14.28 -18.45
C THR A 271 -26.53 15.16 -17.29
N PHE A 272 -26.00 16.37 -17.19
CA PHE A 272 -26.49 17.43 -16.33
C PHE A 272 -27.01 18.60 -17.17
N VAL A 273 -28.17 19.12 -16.84
CA VAL A 273 -28.77 20.31 -17.46
C VAL A 273 -29.12 21.30 -16.35
N ALA A 274 -28.69 22.53 -16.46
CA ALA A 274 -29.03 23.57 -15.48
C ALA A 274 -30.54 23.85 -15.48
N ASP A 275 -31.14 23.91 -14.32
CA ASP A 275 -32.57 24.26 -14.10
C ASP A 275 -32.77 25.70 -13.68
N HIS A 276 -31.68 26.37 -13.26
CA HIS A 276 -31.63 27.79 -12.88
C HIS A 276 -30.33 28.43 -13.35
N LEU A 277 -30.15 29.72 -13.09
CA LEU A 277 -28.85 30.39 -13.31
C LEU A 277 -27.81 29.86 -12.33
N MET A 278 -26.75 29.26 -12.85
CA MET A 278 -25.71 28.64 -12.05
C MET A 278 -24.34 29.24 -12.32
N LYS A 279 -23.49 29.32 -11.29
CA LYS A 279 -22.08 29.62 -11.39
C LYS A 279 -21.26 28.32 -11.38
N VAL A 280 -20.52 28.05 -12.44
CA VAL A 280 -19.79 26.80 -12.64
C VAL A 280 -18.29 27.08 -12.67
N ALA A 281 -17.51 26.28 -11.90
CA ALA A 281 -16.06 26.29 -11.94
C ALA A 281 -15.52 25.05 -12.64
N THR A 282 -14.43 25.22 -13.41
CA THR A 282 -13.68 24.14 -14.05
C THR A 282 -12.46 23.80 -13.23
N ILE A 283 -12.29 22.50 -12.94
CA ILE A 283 -11.16 21.95 -12.18
C ILE A 283 -10.29 21.13 -13.15
N PRO A 284 -8.96 21.39 -13.25
CA PRO A 284 -8.08 20.76 -14.23
C PRO A 284 -7.58 19.39 -13.76
N VAL A 285 -8.51 18.50 -13.41
CA VAL A 285 -8.27 17.12 -12.98
C VAL A 285 -9.25 16.20 -13.69
N GLY A 286 -8.82 15.03 -14.11
CA GLY A 286 -9.71 14.07 -14.75
C GLY A 286 -9.22 12.63 -14.63
N TYR A 287 -9.88 11.72 -15.37
CA TYR A 287 -9.54 10.30 -15.28
C TYR A 287 -8.13 9.98 -15.85
N GLY A 288 -7.57 10.85 -16.67
CA GLY A 288 -6.16 10.75 -17.11
C GLY A 288 -5.14 10.94 -15.97
N ASP A 289 -5.55 11.58 -14.87
CA ASP A 289 -4.76 11.73 -13.64
C ASP A 289 -5.04 10.62 -12.62
N GLY A 290 -5.93 9.66 -12.95
CA GLY A 290 -6.38 8.62 -12.03
C GLY A 290 -7.62 9.01 -11.20
N TYR A 291 -8.23 10.20 -11.42
CA TYR A 291 -9.43 10.59 -10.70
C TYR A 291 -10.65 9.77 -11.20
N PRO A 292 -11.44 9.14 -10.31
CA PRO A 292 -12.44 8.17 -10.74
C PRO A 292 -13.55 8.79 -11.62
N ARG A 293 -13.77 8.20 -12.81
CA ARG A 293 -14.86 8.64 -13.71
C ARG A 293 -16.23 8.31 -13.13
N SER A 294 -16.35 7.35 -12.23
CA SER A 294 -17.57 6.99 -11.51
C SER A 294 -18.11 8.10 -10.61
N LEU A 295 -17.27 9.07 -10.23
CA LEU A 295 -17.71 10.26 -9.49
C LEU A 295 -18.53 11.26 -10.33
N SER A 296 -18.79 10.97 -11.61
CA SER A 296 -19.61 11.80 -12.49
C SER A 296 -21.02 11.94 -11.96
N GLY A 297 -21.41 13.16 -11.56
CA GLY A 297 -22.74 13.49 -11.03
C GLY A 297 -23.05 13.00 -9.61
N THR A 298 -22.10 12.30 -8.95
CA THR A 298 -22.25 11.82 -7.56
C THR A 298 -21.21 12.41 -6.63
N GLY A 299 -20.01 12.68 -7.14
CA GLY A 299 -18.91 13.21 -6.36
C GLY A 299 -18.99 14.73 -6.15
N TYR A 300 -18.11 15.22 -5.28
CA TYR A 300 -17.92 16.64 -5.02
C TYR A 300 -16.47 16.94 -4.64
N VAL A 301 -16.13 18.21 -4.61
CA VAL A 301 -14.86 18.71 -4.07
C VAL A 301 -15.13 19.74 -2.97
N LEU A 302 -14.13 20.09 -2.17
CA LEU A 302 -14.24 21.18 -1.21
C LEU A 302 -13.58 22.46 -1.76
N ILE A 303 -14.30 23.57 -1.57
CA ILE A 303 -13.81 24.92 -1.86
C ILE A 303 -14.23 25.82 -0.69
N PHE A 304 -13.28 26.40 0.02
CA PHE A 304 -13.54 27.19 1.23
C PHE A 304 -14.38 26.43 2.28
N GLY A 305 -14.10 25.14 2.49
CA GLY A 305 -14.83 24.26 3.40
C GLY A 305 -16.25 23.94 2.98
N LYS A 306 -16.64 24.17 1.72
CA LYS A 306 -17.98 23.89 1.20
C LYS A 306 -17.94 22.84 0.11
N LYS A 307 -18.92 21.94 0.11
CA LYS A 307 -19.10 20.94 -0.93
C LYS A 307 -19.54 21.59 -2.24
N ALA A 308 -18.76 21.42 -3.30
CA ALA A 308 -19.04 21.82 -4.67
C ALA A 308 -19.30 20.55 -5.52
N PRO A 309 -20.57 20.21 -5.83
CA PRO A 309 -20.92 18.98 -6.55
C PRO A 309 -20.37 18.97 -7.97
N ILE A 310 -19.96 17.78 -8.44
CA ILE A 310 -19.52 17.55 -9.81
C ILE A 310 -20.71 17.56 -10.76
N LEU A 311 -20.65 18.43 -11.77
CA LEU A 311 -21.70 18.59 -12.78
C LEU A 311 -21.36 17.81 -14.06
N GLY A 312 -22.23 16.86 -14.40
CA GLY A 312 -22.06 16.02 -15.58
C GLY A 312 -20.90 15.03 -15.46
N ARG A 313 -20.28 14.66 -16.57
CA ARG A 313 -19.22 13.63 -16.60
C ARG A 313 -17.84 14.19 -16.30
N VAL A 314 -17.04 13.46 -15.52
CA VAL A 314 -15.60 13.69 -15.41
C VAL A 314 -14.95 13.40 -16.76
N CYS A 315 -14.21 14.38 -17.31
CA CYS A 315 -13.47 14.25 -18.57
C CYS A 315 -12.06 13.70 -18.34
N MET A 316 -11.25 13.61 -19.41
CA MET A 316 -9.88 13.10 -19.32
C MET A 316 -9.00 13.98 -18.44
N ASP A 317 -9.08 15.31 -18.58
CA ASP A 317 -8.15 16.27 -17.98
C ASP A 317 -8.83 17.28 -17.06
N GLN A 318 -10.16 17.30 -16.98
CA GLN A 318 -10.92 18.28 -16.21
C GLN A 318 -12.37 17.85 -15.95
N PHE A 319 -12.98 18.48 -14.96
CA PHE A 319 -14.41 18.39 -14.69
C PHE A 319 -14.97 19.71 -14.18
N MET A 320 -16.28 19.84 -14.14
CA MET A 320 -16.98 21.04 -13.71
C MET A 320 -17.70 20.80 -12.39
N VAL A 321 -17.76 21.84 -11.56
CA VAL A 321 -18.45 21.82 -10.26
C VAL A 321 -19.38 23.03 -10.10
N ASP A 322 -20.46 22.84 -9.35
CA ASP A 322 -21.35 23.92 -8.97
C ASP A 322 -20.74 24.76 -7.84
N VAL A 323 -20.57 26.04 -8.09
CA VAL A 323 -20.08 27.00 -7.10
C VAL A 323 -21.07 28.16 -6.88
N THR A 324 -22.34 28.00 -7.27
CA THR A 324 -23.41 29.03 -7.13
C THR A 324 -23.55 29.50 -5.69
N GLY A 325 -23.54 28.57 -4.72
CA GLY A 325 -23.63 28.83 -3.28
C GLY A 325 -22.31 29.17 -2.59
N ILE A 326 -21.19 29.30 -3.34
CA ILE A 326 -19.86 29.51 -2.77
C ILE A 326 -19.31 30.89 -3.22
N PRO A 327 -19.51 31.95 -2.43
CA PRO A 327 -19.05 33.29 -2.80
C PRO A 327 -17.52 33.37 -2.85
N GLY A 328 -17.01 34.23 -3.74
CA GLY A 328 -15.57 34.52 -3.84
C GLY A 328 -14.77 33.52 -4.68
N VAL A 329 -15.37 32.48 -5.23
CA VAL A 329 -14.70 31.53 -6.13
C VAL A 329 -14.30 32.23 -7.43
N LYS A 330 -13.02 32.11 -7.79
CA LYS A 330 -12.39 32.69 -8.98
C LYS A 330 -11.25 31.77 -9.46
N GLU A 331 -10.63 32.11 -10.57
CA GLU A 331 -9.41 31.44 -11.03
C GLU A 331 -8.34 31.43 -9.92
N GLU A 332 -7.55 30.34 -9.87
CA GLU A 332 -6.55 30.03 -8.84
C GLU A 332 -7.10 29.77 -7.43
N THR A 333 -8.43 29.77 -7.22
CA THR A 333 -8.99 29.34 -5.94
C THR A 333 -8.61 27.88 -5.66
N PRO A 334 -8.02 27.58 -4.47
CA PRO A 334 -7.65 26.21 -4.11
C PRO A 334 -8.87 25.28 -4.05
N VAL A 335 -8.65 24.03 -4.45
CA VAL A 335 -9.67 22.96 -4.46
C VAL A 335 -9.11 21.73 -3.76
N THR A 336 -9.89 21.14 -2.86
CA THR A 336 -9.56 19.89 -2.19
C THR A 336 -10.40 18.76 -2.78
N LEU A 337 -9.70 17.73 -3.30
CA LEU A 337 -10.31 16.50 -3.81
C LEU A 337 -10.22 15.37 -2.78
N ILE A 338 -9.14 15.33 -2.00
CA ILE A 338 -8.92 14.42 -0.86
C ILE A 338 -8.24 15.21 0.26
N GLY A 339 -8.70 15.02 1.49
CA GLY A 339 -8.18 15.66 2.70
C GLY A 339 -9.03 16.83 3.17
N SER A 340 -8.48 17.60 4.12
CA SER A 340 -9.22 18.64 4.84
C SER A 340 -9.18 20.02 4.16
N ASP A 341 -10.26 20.77 4.30
CA ASP A 341 -10.41 22.17 3.91
C ASP A 341 -11.33 22.90 4.90
N GLN A 342 -10.79 23.82 5.71
CA GLN A 342 -11.51 24.68 6.66
C GLN A 342 -12.47 23.93 7.61
N GLY A 343 -12.06 22.74 8.07
CA GLY A 343 -12.84 21.93 9.03
C GLY A 343 -13.74 20.87 8.41
N GLU A 344 -13.93 20.89 7.09
CA GLU A 344 -14.54 19.80 6.33
C GLU A 344 -13.46 18.88 5.76
N GLU A 345 -13.81 17.63 5.46
CA GLU A 345 -12.88 16.64 4.92
C GLU A 345 -13.54 15.76 3.86
N ILE A 346 -12.75 15.34 2.88
CA ILE A 346 -13.07 14.24 1.95
C ILE A 346 -12.07 13.14 2.22
N THR A 347 -12.54 12.00 2.72
CA THR A 347 -11.69 10.83 2.96
C THR A 347 -11.57 9.94 1.71
N VAL A 348 -10.56 9.07 1.70
CA VAL A 348 -10.38 8.08 0.62
C VAL A 348 -11.51 7.06 0.66
N GLU A 349 -11.96 6.67 1.87
CA GLU A 349 -13.07 5.75 2.10
C GLU A 349 -14.38 6.31 1.52
N GLU A 350 -14.70 7.58 1.82
CA GLU A 350 -15.89 8.23 1.25
C GLU A 350 -15.85 8.26 -0.29
N LEU A 351 -14.69 8.54 -0.88
CA LEU A 351 -14.55 8.48 -2.34
C LEU A 351 -14.74 7.07 -2.89
N ALA A 352 -14.21 6.04 -2.19
CA ALA A 352 -14.40 4.65 -2.59
C ALA A 352 -15.88 4.26 -2.57
N GLU A 353 -16.63 4.61 -1.51
CA GLU A 353 -18.05 4.39 -1.41
C GLU A 353 -18.83 5.09 -2.55
N LEU A 354 -18.54 6.35 -2.84
CA LEU A 354 -19.14 7.10 -3.94
C LEU A 354 -18.81 6.48 -5.32
N CYS A 355 -17.73 5.71 -5.42
CA CYS A 355 -17.33 4.98 -6.63
C CYS A 355 -17.98 3.60 -6.75
N GLY A 356 -18.72 3.13 -5.72
CA GLY A 356 -19.37 1.81 -5.67
C GLY A 356 -18.39 0.69 -5.27
N GLY A 357 -17.39 1.04 -4.48
CA GLY A 357 -16.36 0.13 -3.92
C GLY A 357 -16.68 -0.26 -2.49
#